data_7b8d9b7d1622973be22985f8455ce84c
#
_entry.id   7b8d9b7d1622973be22985f8455ce84c
#
_cell.length_a   1.000
_cell.length_b   1.000
_cell.length_c   1.000
_cell.angle_alpha   90.00
_cell.angle_beta   90.00
_cell.angle_gamma   90.00
#
_symmetry.space_group_name_H-M   'P 1'
#
loop_
_entity.id
_entity.type
_entity.pdbx_description
1 polymer ?
#
loop_
_entity_poly.entity_id
_entity_poly.type
_entity_poly.pdbx_seq_one_letter_code
_entity_poly.pdbx_strand_id
1 'polypeptide(L)'
;MLSRTVDSFDEMFDVVVVGYGFGGAVSALSAHDAGAEVLLAEKMPNPGGISICSGGGLRLPHDRDATFQYLKATNDGTTPDNILEAFMDEMVQIDEYVQELATVNGARIKRTERPGSYAFPGFDQMYFLQIDDIPDFDPKRDYAYANALSGGPFMFKVLQDNIAKRGIKTRLGVSAKRLITDDKGAVAGVWLDDG
;
A
#
# COMPACT_ATOMS: atom_id res chain seq x y z
N MET A 1 19.03 -8.03 -13.83
CA MET A 1 19.84 -9.21 -14.11
C MET A 1 19.08 -10.43 -13.66
N LEU A 2 18.64 -11.26 -14.59
CA LEU A 2 18.05 -12.57 -14.30
C LEU A 2 19.19 -13.51 -13.94
N SER A 3 19.04 -14.30 -12.93
CA SER A 3 20.12 -15.07 -12.34
C SER A 3 19.89 -16.57 -12.40
N ARG A 4 20.99 -17.23 -12.25
CA ARG A 4 21.21 -18.68 -12.20
C ARG A 4 20.30 -19.38 -11.18
N THR A 5 19.93 -20.61 -11.47
CA THR A 5 19.42 -21.61 -10.52
C THR A 5 20.27 -21.62 -9.25
N VAL A 6 19.61 -21.67 -8.11
CA VAL A 6 20.25 -21.89 -6.80
C VAL A 6 20.03 -23.35 -6.40
N ASP A 7 21.00 -23.94 -5.68
CA ASP A 7 20.92 -25.34 -5.24
C ASP A 7 19.87 -25.56 -4.13
N SER A 8 19.61 -24.50 -3.34
CA SER A 8 18.61 -24.52 -2.24
C SER A 8 18.16 -23.10 -1.90
N PHE A 9 17.00 -22.99 -1.26
CA PHE A 9 16.49 -21.77 -0.64
C PHE A 9 16.66 -21.87 0.88
N ASP A 10 17.00 -20.74 1.52
CA ASP A 10 17.10 -20.66 2.98
C ASP A 10 15.74 -20.73 3.65
N GLU A 11 14.71 -20.15 3.00
CA GLU A 11 13.32 -20.15 3.46
C GLU A 11 12.35 -20.19 2.28
N MET A 12 11.15 -20.67 2.54
CA MET A 12 10.07 -20.75 1.55
C MET A 12 8.83 -20.01 2.06
N PHE A 13 8.19 -19.27 1.16
CA PHE A 13 6.94 -18.54 1.36
C PHE A 13 6.12 -18.65 0.08
N ASP A 14 4.80 -18.54 0.21
CA ASP A 14 3.93 -18.49 -0.97
C ASP A 14 4.09 -17.14 -1.70
N VAL A 15 4.26 -16.04 -0.92
CA VAL A 15 4.44 -14.70 -1.44
C VAL A 15 5.57 -13.96 -0.73
N VAL A 16 6.48 -13.38 -1.51
CA VAL A 16 7.50 -12.45 -0.98
C VAL A 16 7.19 -11.05 -1.50
N VAL A 17 6.85 -10.14 -0.57
CA VAL A 17 6.59 -8.72 -0.87
C VAL A 17 7.87 -7.93 -0.60
N VAL A 18 8.32 -7.14 -1.59
CA VAL A 18 9.51 -6.31 -1.49
C VAL A 18 9.12 -4.84 -1.39
N GLY A 19 9.46 -4.23 -0.25
CA GLY A 19 9.16 -2.84 0.11
C GLY A 19 7.98 -2.73 1.07
N TYR A 20 8.21 -2.09 2.22
CA TYR A 20 7.20 -1.88 3.28
C TYR A 20 6.73 -0.43 3.33
N GLY A 21 6.20 0.07 2.19
CA GLY A 21 5.35 1.27 2.12
C GLY A 21 3.87 0.87 2.14
N PHE A 22 2.95 1.78 1.77
CA PHE A 22 1.51 1.49 1.73
C PHE A 22 1.19 0.31 0.80
N GLY A 23 1.72 0.34 -0.44
CA GLY A 23 1.45 -0.72 -1.42
C GLY A 23 1.94 -2.09 -0.94
N GLY A 24 3.17 -2.17 -0.39
CA GLY A 24 3.68 -3.43 0.13
C GLY A 24 2.90 -3.94 1.33
N ALA A 25 2.53 -3.05 2.27
CA ALA A 25 1.71 -3.44 3.41
C ALA A 25 0.35 -4.01 2.96
N VAL A 26 -0.36 -3.32 2.06
CA VAL A 26 -1.65 -3.79 1.54
C VAL A 26 -1.49 -5.10 0.77
N SER A 27 -0.46 -5.24 -0.08
CA SER A 27 -0.19 -6.49 -0.79
C SER A 27 0.05 -7.67 0.15
N ALA A 28 0.81 -7.43 1.24
CA ALA A 28 1.08 -8.46 2.24
C ALA A 28 -0.19 -8.85 3.01
N LEU A 29 -1.02 -7.88 3.38
CA LEU A 29 -2.31 -8.12 4.04
C LEU A 29 -3.24 -8.93 3.13
N SER A 30 -3.42 -8.50 1.87
CA SER A 30 -4.29 -9.19 0.91
C SER A 30 -3.84 -10.63 0.63
N ALA A 31 -2.54 -10.85 0.46
CA ALA A 31 -2.01 -12.20 0.26
C ALA A 31 -2.23 -13.09 1.49
N HIS A 32 -1.97 -12.56 2.69
CA HIS A 32 -2.18 -13.28 3.94
C HIS A 32 -3.66 -13.62 4.15
N ASP A 33 -4.57 -12.66 3.93
CA ASP A 33 -6.01 -12.86 4.12
C ASP A 33 -6.58 -13.84 3.07
N ALA A 34 -5.89 -14.02 1.94
CA ALA A 34 -6.15 -15.09 0.96
C ALA A 34 -5.55 -16.46 1.36
N GLY A 35 -4.89 -16.56 2.52
CA GLY A 35 -4.34 -17.80 3.06
C GLY A 35 -2.89 -18.08 2.71
N ALA A 36 -2.17 -17.14 2.10
CA ALA A 36 -0.76 -17.30 1.77
C ALA A 36 0.17 -17.10 2.98
N GLU A 37 1.27 -17.86 3.04
CA GLU A 37 2.40 -17.57 3.91
C GLU A 37 3.23 -16.45 3.29
N VAL A 38 3.37 -15.30 3.98
CA VAL A 38 3.94 -14.07 3.43
C VAL A 38 5.21 -13.66 4.15
N LEU A 39 6.24 -13.30 3.36
CA LEU A 39 7.39 -12.54 3.82
C LEU A 39 7.31 -11.11 3.27
N LEU A 40 7.36 -10.10 4.16
CA LEU A 40 7.46 -8.69 3.82
C LEU A 40 8.87 -8.19 4.11
N ALA A 41 9.64 -7.88 3.07
CA ALA A 41 11.04 -7.44 3.14
C ALA A 41 11.18 -5.95 2.85
N GLU A 42 11.98 -5.24 3.65
CA GLU A 42 12.24 -3.80 3.52
C GLU A 42 13.74 -3.52 3.66
N LYS A 43 14.29 -2.71 2.74
CA LYS A 43 15.72 -2.37 2.72
C LYS A 43 16.15 -1.42 3.85
N MET A 44 15.24 -0.57 4.31
CA MET A 44 15.51 0.38 5.38
C MET A 44 15.36 -0.29 6.75
N PRO A 45 16.08 0.19 7.78
CA PRO A 45 15.90 -0.30 9.14
C PRO A 45 14.54 0.08 9.74
N ASN A 46 13.86 1.06 9.15
CA ASN A 46 12.53 1.49 9.53
C ASN A 46 11.58 1.39 8.32
N PRO A 47 10.36 0.87 8.49
CA PRO A 47 9.39 0.75 7.42
C PRO A 47 8.68 2.07 7.11
N GLY A 48 7.87 2.09 6.04
CA GLY A 48 7.03 3.23 5.65
C GLY A 48 7.47 3.88 4.34
N GLY A 49 8.77 3.88 4.04
CA GLY A 49 9.31 4.48 2.81
C GLY A 49 8.81 5.91 2.59
N ILE A 50 8.56 6.30 1.34
CA ILE A 50 7.99 7.62 1.02
C ILE A 50 6.51 7.73 1.43
N SER A 51 5.81 6.63 1.60
CA SER A 51 4.39 6.61 1.96
C SER A 51 4.14 7.25 3.33
N ILE A 52 5.00 6.99 4.32
CA ILE A 52 4.88 7.56 5.66
C ILE A 52 5.10 9.08 5.66
N CYS A 53 5.83 9.62 4.68
CA CYS A 53 6.09 11.05 4.52
C CYS A 53 4.96 11.78 3.75
N SER A 54 3.95 11.07 3.27
CA SER A 54 2.83 11.63 2.50
C SER A 54 1.78 12.31 3.40
N GLY A 55 0.79 12.94 2.78
CA GLY A 55 -0.41 13.45 3.47
C GLY A 55 -1.37 12.35 3.95
N GLY A 56 -1.17 11.08 3.56
CA GLY A 56 -1.99 9.93 3.97
C GLY A 56 -3.46 9.98 3.53
N GLY A 57 -3.81 10.91 2.63
CA GLY A 57 -5.17 11.05 2.15
C GLY A 57 -5.43 10.21 0.91
N LEU A 58 -6.58 9.56 0.88
CA LEU A 58 -7.09 8.81 -0.25
C LEU A 58 -8.24 9.59 -0.89
N ARG A 59 -8.17 9.81 -2.21
CA ARG A 59 -9.28 10.44 -2.94
C ARG A 59 -10.20 9.35 -3.44
N LEU A 60 -11.46 9.42 -3.03
CA LEU A 60 -12.46 8.37 -3.27
C LEU A 60 -13.69 8.95 -3.97
N PRO A 61 -14.43 8.15 -4.75
CA PRO A 61 -15.61 8.59 -5.48
C PRO A 61 -16.85 8.64 -4.59
N HIS A 62 -17.68 9.67 -4.76
CA HIS A 62 -19.10 9.63 -4.38
C HIS A 62 -19.92 8.88 -5.43
N ASP A 63 -19.64 9.17 -6.69
CA ASP A 63 -20.24 8.50 -7.84
C ASP A 63 -19.14 7.91 -8.74
N ARG A 64 -19.23 6.59 -8.97
CA ARG A 64 -18.25 5.83 -9.75
C ARG A 64 -18.13 6.34 -11.18
N ASP A 65 -19.28 6.48 -11.85
CA ASP A 65 -19.28 6.74 -13.28
C ASP A 65 -18.90 8.20 -13.58
N ALA A 66 -19.37 9.15 -12.76
CA ALA A 66 -18.95 10.54 -12.87
C ALA A 66 -17.45 10.70 -12.58
N THR A 67 -16.91 9.99 -11.58
CA THR A 67 -15.47 10.00 -11.28
C THR A 67 -14.68 9.33 -12.39
N PHE A 68 -15.18 8.25 -13.00
CA PHE A 68 -14.56 7.65 -14.18
C PHE A 68 -14.45 8.64 -15.34
N GLN A 69 -15.53 9.41 -15.65
CA GLN A 69 -15.49 10.44 -16.68
C GLN A 69 -14.45 11.53 -16.37
N TYR A 70 -14.35 11.92 -15.11
CA TYR A 70 -13.31 12.87 -14.67
C TYR A 70 -11.90 12.32 -14.88
N LEU A 71 -11.63 11.08 -14.47
CA LEU A 71 -10.32 10.45 -14.66
C LEU A 71 -9.99 10.28 -16.14
N LYS A 72 -10.96 9.91 -16.94
CA LYS A 72 -10.79 9.78 -18.38
C LYS A 72 -10.45 11.14 -19.04
N ALA A 73 -11.14 12.21 -18.65
CA ALA A 73 -10.88 13.55 -19.15
C ALA A 73 -9.50 14.09 -18.72
N THR A 74 -9.06 13.82 -17.47
CA THR A 74 -7.76 14.28 -16.98
C THR A 74 -6.59 13.44 -17.49
N ASN A 75 -6.85 12.21 -17.89
CA ASN A 75 -5.86 11.27 -18.41
C ASN A 75 -5.48 11.51 -19.89
N ASP A 76 -6.34 12.17 -20.63
CA ASP A 76 -6.12 12.50 -22.06
C ASP A 76 -5.68 11.30 -22.93
N GLY A 77 -6.26 10.12 -22.68
CA GLY A 77 -5.98 8.90 -23.44
C GLY A 77 -4.64 8.22 -23.16
N THR A 78 -3.88 8.67 -22.14
CA THR A 78 -2.58 8.07 -21.79
C THR A 78 -2.72 6.69 -21.13
N THR A 79 -3.87 6.43 -20.49
CA THR A 79 -4.19 5.11 -19.90
C THR A 79 -5.41 4.52 -20.62
N PRO A 80 -5.37 3.24 -21.05
CA PRO A 80 -6.50 2.57 -21.67
C PRO A 80 -7.73 2.52 -20.74
N ASP A 81 -8.93 2.62 -21.32
CA ASP A 81 -10.19 2.65 -20.58
C ASP A 81 -10.37 1.42 -19.67
N ASN A 82 -9.99 0.23 -20.13
CA ASN A 82 -10.10 -0.99 -19.31
C ASN A 82 -9.22 -0.97 -18.06
N ILE A 83 -8.12 -0.22 -18.06
CA ILE A 83 -7.27 -0.04 -16.86
C ILE A 83 -7.94 0.98 -15.93
N LEU A 84 -8.52 2.06 -16.47
CA LEU A 84 -9.27 3.03 -15.66
C LEU A 84 -10.52 2.39 -15.04
N GLU A 85 -11.22 1.50 -15.76
CA GLU A 85 -12.37 0.74 -15.23
C GLU A 85 -11.94 -0.14 -14.05
N ALA A 86 -10.88 -0.95 -14.22
CA ALA A 86 -10.35 -1.78 -13.15
C ALA A 86 -9.93 -0.94 -11.93
N PHE A 87 -9.30 0.23 -12.16
CA PHE A 87 -8.93 1.14 -11.08
C PHE A 87 -10.17 1.67 -10.34
N MET A 88 -11.25 2.00 -11.06
CA MET A 88 -12.49 2.47 -10.44
C MET A 88 -13.20 1.39 -9.64
N ASP A 89 -13.23 0.15 -10.15
CA ASP A 89 -13.86 -0.99 -9.48
C ASP A 89 -13.20 -1.29 -8.12
N GLU A 90 -11.89 -1.10 -8.04
CA GLU A 90 -11.16 -1.20 -6.77
C GLU A 90 -11.33 0.05 -5.90
N MET A 91 -11.31 1.24 -6.50
CA MET A 91 -11.36 2.51 -5.78
C MET A 91 -12.64 2.67 -4.94
N VAL A 92 -13.78 2.17 -5.42
CA VAL A 92 -15.06 2.24 -4.70
C VAL A 92 -15.08 1.38 -3.43
N GLN A 93 -14.20 0.38 -3.32
CA GLN A 93 -14.12 -0.54 -2.18
C GLN A 93 -13.20 -0.02 -1.06
N ILE A 94 -12.34 0.96 -1.36
CA ILE A 94 -11.28 1.40 -0.44
C ILE A 94 -11.83 1.97 0.87
N ASP A 95 -12.98 2.67 0.86
CA ASP A 95 -13.54 3.24 2.09
C ASP A 95 -13.90 2.15 3.10
N GLU A 96 -14.61 1.12 2.66
CA GLU A 96 -14.99 -0.02 3.51
C GLU A 96 -13.76 -0.78 3.99
N TYR A 97 -12.80 -1.02 3.10
CA TYR A 97 -11.54 -1.68 3.44
C TYR A 97 -10.74 -0.91 4.51
N VAL A 98 -10.64 0.42 4.39
CA VAL A 98 -9.96 1.25 5.41
C VAL A 98 -10.72 1.24 6.73
N GLN A 99 -12.07 1.23 6.71
CA GLN A 99 -12.87 1.10 7.92
C GLN A 99 -12.59 -0.22 8.65
N GLU A 100 -12.52 -1.32 7.92
CA GLU A 100 -12.16 -2.62 8.49
C GLU A 100 -10.78 -2.58 9.14
N LEU A 101 -9.77 -2.11 8.40
CA LEU A 101 -8.39 -2.01 8.89
C LEU A 101 -8.27 -1.09 10.12
N ALA A 102 -9.00 0.01 10.17
CA ALA A 102 -8.98 0.97 11.28
C ALA A 102 -9.42 0.39 12.63
N THR A 103 -10.16 -0.72 12.61
CA THR A 103 -10.61 -1.41 13.83
C THR A 103 -9.47 -1.97 14.68
N VAL A 104 -8.29 -2.20 14.10
CA VAL A 104 -7.16 -2.83 14.78
C VAL A 104 -6.66 -2.03 15.98
N ASN A 105 -6.68 -0.71 15.86
CA ASN A 105 -6.14 0.22 16.85
C ASN A 105 -7.09 1.38 17.21
N GLY A 106 -8.35 1.30 16.79
CA GLY A 106 -9.35 2.33 17.08
C GLY A 106 -9.12 3.64 16.32
N ALA A 107 -8.49 3.58 15.17
CA ALA A 107 -8.21 4.75 14.35
C ALA A 107 -9.51 5.46 13.92
N ARG A 108 -9.51 6.80 14.01
CA ARG A 108 -10.61 7.63 13.57
C ARG A 108 -10.45 8.02 12.11
N ILE A 109 -11.48 7.74 11.33
CA ILE A 109 -11.56 8.10 9.92
C ILE A 109 -12.25 9.44 9.76
N LYS A 110 -11.60 10.33 9.01
CA LYS A 110 -12.17 11.63 8.62
C LYS A 110 -12.43 11.64 7.12
N ARG A 111 -13.63 12.06 6.73
CA ARG A 111 -14.00 12.32 5.34
C ARG A 111 -14.20 13.82 5.15
N THR A 112 -13.65 14.35 4.07
CA THR A 112 -13.72 15.78 3.75
C THR A 112 -14.02 15.93 2.27
N GLU A 113 -15.05 16.73 1.94
CA GLU A 113 -15.34 17.07 0.55
C GLU A 113 -14.11 17.70 -0.10
N ARG A 114 -13.67 17.09 -1.19
CA ARG A 114 -12.50 17.58 -1.92
C ARG A 114 -12.63 17.28 -3.41
N PRO A 115 -13.13 18.25 -4.16
CA PRO A 115 -13.27 18.11 -5.60
C PRO A 115 -11.93 17.85 -6.30
N GLY A 116 -12.02 17.42 -7.55
CA GLY A 116 -10.88 17.29 -8.46
C GLY A 116 -10.14 18.60 -8.65
N SER A 117 -8.90 18.51 -9.09
CA SER A 117 -8.03 19.69 -9.27
C SER A 117 -8.36 20.48 -10.54
N TYR A 118 -9.12 19.89 -11.47
CA TYR A 118 -9.48 20.49 -12.75
C TYR A 118 -10.98 20.47 -12.94
N ALA A 119 -11.55 21.51 -13.57
CA ALA A 119 -12.99 21.67 -13.78
C ALA A 119 -13.53 20.84 -14.97
N PHE A 120 -13.21 19.55 -15.00
CA PHE A 120 -13.82 18.61 -15.96
C PHE A 120 -15.11 18.01 -15.39
N PRO A 121 -15.98 17.41 -16.22
CA PRO A 121 -17.16 16.71 -15.75
C PRO A 121 -16.81 15.69 -14.64
N GLY A 122 -17.60 15.66 -13.58
CA GLY A 122 -17.38 14.75 -12.43
C GLY A 122 -16.33 15.22 -11.40
N PHE A 123 -15.75 16.43 -11.57
CA PHE A 123 -14.72 16.94 -10.67
C PHE A 123 -15.18 17.10 -9.20
N ASP A 124 -16.46 17.30 -8.98
CA ASP A 124 -17.09 17.50 -7.68
C ASP A 124 -17.61 16.20 -7.04
N GLN A 125 -17.43 15.07 -7.72
CA GLN A 125 -17.92 13.76 -7.28
C GLN A 125 -16.86 12.94 -6.52
N MET A 126 -16.05 13.64 -5.72
CA MET A 126 -14.98 13.02 -4.95
C MET A 126 -14.82 13.63 -3.56
N TYR A 127 -14.35 12.80 -2.63
CA TYR A 127 -13.99 13.23 -1.28
C TYR A 127 -12.60 12.70 -0.90
N PHE A 128 -12.08 13.19 0.22
CA PHE A 128 -10.86 12.69 0.84
C PHE A 128 -11.19 11.89 2.08
N LEU A 129 -10.62 10.70 2.16
CA LEU A 129 -10.57 9.87 3.36
C LEU A 129 -9.18 9.95 3.96
N GLN A 130 -9.08 10.19 5.25
CA GLN A 130 -7.82 10.22 6.01
C GLN A 130 -8.03 9.57 7.37
N ILE A 131 -6.96 9.03 7.93
CA ILE A 131 -6.90 8.76 9.37
C ILE A 131 -6.36 10.03 10.04
N ASP A 132 -7.08 10.59 11.00
CA ASP A 132 -6.70 11.84 11.66
C ASP A 132 -6.41 11.70 13.15
N ASP A 133 -6.68 10.52 13.73
CA ASP A 133 -6.39 10.22 15.12
C ASP A 133 -6.28 8.70 15.36
N ILE A 134 -5.38 8.31 16.24
CA ILE A 134 -5.25 6.94 16.76
C ILE A 134 -4.95 7.07 18.26
N PRO A 135 -5.70 6.39 19.16
CA PRO A 135 -5.43 6.44 20.59
C PRO A 135 -3.98 6.14 20.95
N ASP A 136 -3.40 6.94 21.82
CA ASP A 136 -2.02 6.82 22.33
C ASP A 136 -0.90 6.89 21.28
N PHE A 137 -1.19 7.24 20.03
CA PHE A 137 -0.21 7.37 18.96
C PHE A 137 0.22 8.83 18.77
N ASP A 138 1.53 9.07 18.83
CA ASP A 138 2.16 10.36 18.48
C ASP A 138 3.16 10.15 17.33
N PRO A 139 2.86 10.65 16.11
CA PRO A 139 3.75 10.49 14.97
C PRO A 139 5.18 10.98 15.19
N LYS A 140 5.36 12.04 15.99
CA LYS A 140 6.70 12.60 16.26
C LYS A 140 7.51 11.75 17.22
N ARG A 141 6.83 11.09 18.17
CA ARG A 141 7.45 10.17 19.11
C ARG A 141 7.70 8.80 18.45
N ASP A 142 6.67 8.25 17.83
CA ASP A 142 6.66 6.84 17.41
C ASP A 142 7.33 6.62 16.05
N TYR A 143 7.34 7.66 15.20
CA TYR A 143 8.01 7.67 13.90
C TYR A 143 8.99 8.83 13.77
N ALA A 144 9.82 9.04 14.80
CA ALA A 144 10.81 10.13 14.85
C ALA A 144 11.81 10.13 13.67
N TYR A 145 11.95 9.01 12.98
CA TYR A 145 12.77 8.87 11.78
C TYR A 145 12.11 9.46 10.51
N ALA A 146 10.80 9.73 10.56
CA ALA A 146 10.06 10.24 9.40
C ALA A 146 9.82 11.74 9.53
N ASN A 147 10.39 12.52 8.61
CA ASN A 147 10.03 13.94 8.46
C ASN A 147 8.74 14.03 7.64
N ALA A 148 7.61 13.78 8.30
CA ALA A 148 6.34 13.46 7.67
C ALA A 148 5.35 14.62 7.71
N LEU A 149 4.46 14.69 6.70
CA LEU A 149 3.19 15.38 6.77
C LEU A 149 2.24 14.61 7.70
N SER A 150 1.28 15.29 8.29
CA SER A 150 0.47 14.78 9.41
C SER A 150 -0.31 13.49 9.14
N GLY A 151 -0.72 13.20 7.91
CA GLY A 151 -1.62 12.09 7.60
C GLY A 151 -0.93 10.75 7.30
N GLY A 152 0.23 10.78 6.65
CA GLY A 152 0.96 9.56 6.26
C GLY A 152 1.29 8.63 7.41
N PRO A 153 1.81 9.12 8.55
CA PRO A 153 2.08 8.31 9.72
C PRO A 153 0.85 7.60 10.29
N PHE A 154 -0.31 8.27 10.32
CA PHE A 154 -1.54 7.68 10.83
C PHE A 154 -2.02 6.52 9.94
N MET A 155 -2.07 6.73 8.62
CA MET A 155 -2.43 5.66 7.68
C MET A 155 -1.42 4.50 7.75
N PHE A 156 -0.11 4.81 7.84
CA PHE A 156 0.90 3.77 7.95
C PHE A 156 0.79 2.98 9.25
N LYS A 157 0.46 3.64 10.37
CA LYS A 157 0.26 2.97 11.67
C LYS A 157 -0.89 1.94 11.61
N VAL A 158 -2.00 2.28 10.97
CA VAL A 158 -3.11 1.33 10.76
C VAL A 158 -2.62 0.09 10.00
N LEU A 159 -1.87 0.27 8.91
CA LEU A 159 -1.34 -0.84 8.14
C LEU A 159 -0.32 -1.67 8.93
N GLN A 160 0.60 -1.01 9.64
CA GLN A 160 1.62 -1.68 10.45
C GLN A 160 1.01 -2.52 11.56
N ASP A 161 -0.02 -2.01 12.24
CA ASP A 161 -0.71 -2.73 13.30
C ASP A 161 -1.49 -3.94 12.76
N ASN A 162 -2.04 -3.83 11.55
CA ASN A 162 -2.67 -4.95 10.88
C ASN A 162 -1.66 -6.04 10.48
N ILE A 163 -0.47 -5.67 9.98
CA ILE A 163 0.63 -6.60 9.71
C ILE A 163 1.05 -7.32 10.99
N ALA A 164 1.22 -6.59 12.08
CA ALA A 164 1.59 -7.17 13.38
C ALA A 164 0.49 -8.10 13.94
N LYS A 165 -0.78 -7.69 13.88
CA LYS A 165 -1.92 -8.48 14.37
C LYS A 165 -2.06 -9.81 13.64
N ARG A 166 -1.78 -9.85 12.34
CA ARG A 166 -1.80 -11.08 11.53
C ARG A 166 -0.53 -11.93 11.65
N GLY A 167 0.49 -11.43 12.34
CA GLY A 167 1.75 -12.14 12.49
C GLY A 167 2.53 -12.30 11.19
N ILE A 168 2.31 -11.42 10.20
CA ILE A 168 3.01 -11.47 8.93
C ILE A 168 4.51 -11.27 9.16
N LYS A 169 5.32 -12.21 8.69
CA LYS A 169 6.77 -12.16 8.87
C LYS A 169 7.37 -10.97 8.14
N THR A 170 8.11 -10.13 8.87
CA THR A 170 8.79 -8.96 8.31
C THR A 170 10.29 -9.05 8.48
N ARG A 171 11.05 -8.59 7.48
CA ARG A 171 12.51 -8.39 7.55
C ARG A 171 12.84 -6.97 7.17
N LEU A 172 13.42 -6.23 8.09
CA LEU A 172 13.91 -4.87 7.89
C LEU A 172 15.43 -4.89 7.70
N GLY A 173 15.97 -3.91 7.00
CA GLY A 173 17.40 -3.81 6.71
C GLY A 173 17.87 -4.77 5.62
N VAL A 174 16.96 -5.42 4.86
CA VAL A 174 17.31 -6.38 3.83
C VAL A 174 16.97 -5.89 2.43
N SER A 175 17.94 -5.86 1.54
CA SER A 175 17.77 -5.39 0.17
C SER A 175 17.53 -6.53 -0.80
N ALA A 176 16.48 -6.45 -1.62
CA ALA A 176 16.29 -7.35 -2.75
C ALA A 176 17.31 -7.00 -3.85
N LYS A 177 18.22 -7.92 -4.17
CA LYS A 177 19.28 -7.71 -5.16
C LYS A 177 18.93 -8.24 -6.54
N ARG A 178 18.24 -9.36 -6.58
CA ARG A 178 17.89 -10.03 -7.85
C ARG A 178 16.77 -11.03 -7.69
N LEU A 179 16.06 -11.28 -8.78
CA LEU A 179 15.14 -12.42 -8.87
C LEU A 179 15.94 -13.70 -9.20
N ILE A 180 15.46 -14.80 -8.65
CA ILE A 180 15.93 -16.14 -8.98
C ILE A 180 14.87 -16.74 -9.91
N THR A 181 15.29 -17.34 -11.02
CA THR A 181 14.40 -17.96 -11.99
C THR A 181 14.69 -19.45 -12.11
N ASP A 182 13.66 -20.22 -12.39
CA ASP A 182 13.80 -21.63 -12.77
C ASP A 182 14.35 -21.79 -14.20
N ASP A 183 14.54 -23.05 -14.63
CA ASP A 183 15.04 -23.39 -15.96
C ASP A 183 14.11 -22.95 -17.10
N LYS A 184 12.84 -22.65 -16.79
CA LYS A 184 11.85 -22.15 -17.75
C LYS A 184 11.75 -20.62 -17.76
N GLY A 185 12.52 -19.93 -16.89
CA GLY A 185 12.53 -18.49 -16.75
C GLY A 185 11.41 -17.94 -15.86
N ALA A 186 10.64 -18.79 -15.19
CA ALA A 186 9.65 -18.33 -14.20
C ALA A 186 10.36 -17.90 -12.90
N VAL A 187 9.83 -16.88 -12.23
CA VAL A 187 10.37 -16.42 -10.95
C VAL A 187 10.11 -17.50 -9.89
N ALA A 188 11.20 -18.01 -9.32
CA ALA A 188 11.19 -19.03 -8.27
C ALA A 188 11.57 -18.45 -6.90
N GLY A 189 12.11 -17.24 -6.84
CA GLY A 189 12.52 -16.63 -5.59
C GLY A 189 13.18 -15.27 -5.75
N VAL A 190 13.68 -14.75 -4.64
CA VAL A 190 14.40 -13.48 -4.57
C VAL A 190 15.63 -13.63 -3.69
N TRP A 191 16.75 -13.05 -4.12
CA TRP A 191 17.95 -12.94 -3.30
C TRP A 191 17.85 -11.68 -2.46
N LEU A 192 17.78 -11.85 -1.13
CA LEU A 192 17.83 -10.78 -0.15
C LEU A 192 19.25 -10.69 0.45
N ASP A 193 19.68 -9.47 0.75
CA ASP A 193 21.02 -9.17 1.28
C ASP A 193 20.84 -8.23 2.47
N ASP A 194 21.36 -8.59 3.61
CA ASP A 194 21.30 -7.87 4.88
C ASP A 194 22.53 -6.97 5.15
N GLY A 195 23.44 -6.86 4.17
CA GLY A 195 24.64 -6.00 4.18
C GLY A 195 25.94 -6.70 4.52
#